data_f55876acd0a75461cdef704b1184aba9
#
_entry.id   f55876acd0a75461cdef704b1184aba9
#
_cell.length_a   1.000
_cell.length_b   1.000
_cell.length_c   1.000
_cell.angle_alpha   90.00
_cell.angle_beta   90.00
_cell.angle_gamma   90.00
#
_symmetry.space_group_name_H-M   'P 1'
#
loop_
_entity.id
_entity.type
_entity.pdbx_description
1 polymer ?
#
loop_
_entity_poly.entity_id
_entity_poly.type
_entity_poly.pdbx_seq_one_letter_code
_entity_poly.pdbx_strand_id
1 'polypeptide(L)'
;MDTQSSSLHEERLDRVAALIRACGARSVLDLGCGSGSLLRRLVTEPAYTRITGLEQSGLSLRQARAMLDEVAPGEHRLSLVQGSYMDSRLELTGFHAAAMVETIEHVPPGRLSEVQRAVFGHYRPGWLVMTTPNAEYNPLYGLRPGEFRDPDHRFEWNRDKFRHWCTTVAKQSGYSVRFSGIGEEDEEFGPPTQVAVFGRL
;
A
#
# COMPACT_ATOMS: atom_id res chain seq x y z
N MET A 1 16.42 6.07 -15.12
CA MET A 1 15.40 6.19 -14.06
C MET A 1 15.23 7.67 -13.79
N ASP A 2 14.05 8.21 -14.15
CA ASP A 2 13.78 9.63 -14.06
C ASP A 2 13.77 10.11 -12.61
N THR A 3 14.45 11.23 -12.36
CA THR A 3 14.48 11.92 -11.05
C THR A 3 13.07 12.22 -10.51
N GLN A 4 12.11 12.43 -11.38
CA GLN A 4 10.72 12.73 -11.05
C GLN A 4 9.96 11.49 -10.51
N SER A 5 10.22 10.30 -11.05
CA SER A 5 9.64 9.04 -10.55
C SER A 5 10.18 8.68 -9.16
N SER A 6 11.47 8.92 -8.90
CA SER A 6 12.10 8.73 -7.59
C SER A 6 11.52 9.68 -6.54
N SER A 7 11.29 10.95 -6.90
CA SER A 7 10.69 11.97 -6.02
C SER A 7 9.26 11.62 -5.62
N LEU A 8 8.41 11.22 -6.57
CA LEU A 8 7.04 10.81 -6.29
C LEU A 8 6.97 9.55 -5.40
N HIS A 9 7.89 8.60 -5.61
CA HIS A 9 7.96 7.41 -4.77
C HIS A 9 8.27 7.76 -3.31
N GLU A 10 9.28 8.61 -3.07
CA GLU A 10 9.64 9.06 -1.72
C GLU A 10 8.48 9.84 -1.07
N GLU A 11 7.86 10.78 -1.80
CA GLU A 11 6.70 11.54 -1.32
C GLU A 11 5.54 10.61 -0.93
N ARG A 12 5.28 9.56 -1.73
CA ARG A 12 4.26 8.57 -1.45
C ARG A 12 4.52 7.83 -0.14
N LEU A 13 5.74 7.36 0.06
CA LEU A 13 6.12 6.65 1.27
C LEU A 13 6.02 7.55 2.52
N ASP A 14 6.47 8.79 2.41
CA ASP A 14 6.37 9.79 3.49
C ASP A 14 4.92 10.10 3.84
N ARG A 15 4.07 10.26 2.82
CA ARG A 15 2.64 10.52 3.02
C ARG A 15 1.92 9.35 3.65
N VAL A 16 2.20 8.12 3.21
CA VAL A 16 1.62 6.89 3.79
C VAL A 16 2.06 6.74 5.25
N ALA A 17 3.34 6.91 5.56
CA ALA A 17 3.84 6.86 6.93
C ALA A 17 3.16 7.93 7.83
N ALA A 18 2.97 9.14 7.31
CA ALA A 18 2.26 10.21 8.02
C ALA A 18 0.78 9.86 8.28
N LEU A 19 0.09 9.27 7.29
CA LEU A 19 -1.31 8.84 7.43
C LEU A 19 -1.45 7.73 8.49
N ILE A 20 -0.55 6.74 8.49
CA ILE A 20 -0.54 5.66 9.50
C ILE A 20 -0.30 6.24 10.90
N ARG A 21 0.63 7.18 11.04
CA ARG A 21 0.89 7.88 12.32
C ARG A 21 -0.33 8.65 12.80
N ALA A 22 -1.00 9.37 11.90
CA ALA A 22 -2.20 10.15 12.21
C ALA A 22 -3.39 9.28 12.68
N CYS A 23 -3.41 7.99 12.33
CA CYS A 23 -4.40 7.02 12.85
C CYS A 23 -4.11 6.57 14.29
N GLY A 24 -3.03 7.05 14.94
CA GLY A 24 -2.64 6.62 16.28
C GLY A 24 -2.21 5.14 16.36
N ALA A 25 -1.76 4.56 15.25
CA ALA A 25 -1.36 3.17 15.18
C ALA A 25 -0.18 2.87 16.11
N ARG A 26 -0.22 1.69 16.75
CA ARG A 26 0.89 1.14 17.54
C ARG A 26 1.42 -0.17 16.94
N SER A 27 0.70 -0.77 16.02
CA SER A 27 1.15 -1.93 15.25
C SER A 27 0.77 -1.75 13.79
N VAL A 28 1.72 -2.04 12.90
CA VAL A 28 1.58 -1.78 11.45
C VAL A 28 1.92 -3.03 10.65
N LEU A 29 1.09 -3.33 9.66
CA LEU A 29 1.26 -4.41 8.68
C LEU A 29 1.44 -3.81 7.29
N ASP A 30 2.60 -4.04 6.67
CA ASP A 30 2.89 -3.61 5.30
C ASP A 30 2.64 -4.77 4.33
N LEU A 31 1.58 -4.68 3.55
CA LEU A 31 1.08 -5.72 2.65
C LEU A 31 1.65 -5.51 1.24
N GLY A 32 2.61 -6.34 0.86
CA GLY A 32 3.43 -6.15 -0.33
C GLY A 32 4.58 -5.20 -0.05
N CYS A 33 5.35 -5.47 1.00
CA CYS A 33 6.39 -4.55 1.47
C CYS A 33 7.59 -4.42 0.51
N GLY A 34 7.69 -5.26 -0.53
CA GLY A 34 8.78 -5.24 -1.48
C GLY A 34 10.14 -5.34 -0.81
N SER A 35 11.07 -4.46 -1.20
CA SER A 35 12.41 -4.33 -0.61
C SER A 35 12.46 -3.54 0.70
N GLY A 36 11.30 -3.19 1.30
CA GLY A 36 11.22 -2.61 2.63
C GLY A 36 11.26 -1.09 2.71
N SER A 37 11.02 -0.36 1.63
CA SER A 37 11.12 1.10 1.59
C SER A 37 10.19 1.82 2.57
N LEU A 38 8.95 1.32 2.77
CA LEU A 38 8.06 1.83 3.81
C LEU A 38 8.52 1.37 5.19
N LEU A 39 8.92 0.10 5.34
CA LEU A 39 9.39 -0.45 6.61
C LEU A 39 10.56 0.35 7.20
N ARG A 40 11.49 0.83 6.35
CA ARG A 40 12.59 1.71 6.76
C ARG A 40 12.12 2.98 7.48
N ARG A 41 10.97 3.52 7.07
CA ARG A 41 10.35 4.68 7.74
C ARG A 41 9.65 4.28 9.04
N LEU A 42 8.98 3.15 9.02
CA LEU A 42 8.21 2.69 10.17
C LEU A 42 9.12 2.30 11.36
N VAL A 43 10.28 1.69 11.11
CA VAL A 43 11.20 1.29 12.20
C VAL A 43 11.78 2.48 12.96
N THR A 44 11.84 3.67 12.34
CA THR A 44 12.32 4.89 13.02
C THR A 44 11.29 5.51 13.97
N GLU A 45 10.03 5.07 13.91
CA GLU A 45 8.96 5.60 14.75
C GLU A 45 8.88 4.81 16.07
N PRO A 46 9.23 5.43 17.22
CA PRO A 46 9.26 4.73 18.51
C PRO A 46 7.87 4.36 19.04
N ALA A 47 6.80 4.97 18.53
CA ALA A 47 5.44 4.68 18.95
C ALA A 47 4.96 3.28 18.52
N TYR A 48 5.57 2.69 17.49
CA TYR A 48 5.19 1.36 17.04
C TYR A 48 5.82 0.28 17.93
N THR A 49 4.98 -0.65 18.37
CA THR A 49 5.37 -1.80 19.19
C THR A 49 5.47 -3.11 18.41
N ARG A 50 4.90 -3.13 17.19
CA ARG A 50 4.93 -4.27 16.27
C ARG A 50 4.85 -3.77 14.83
N ILE A 51 5.80 -4.19 14.02
CA ILE A 51 5.88 -3.88 12.58
C ILE A 51 6.05 -5.21 11.85
N THR A 52 5.22 -5.44 10.84
CA THR A 52 5.34 -6.67 10.03
C THR A 52 5.28 -6.32 8.55
N GLY A 53 6.26 -6.76 7.79
CA GLY A 53 6.26 -6.73 6.34
C GLY A 53 5.85 -8.09 5.78
N LEU A 54 4.87 -8.11 4.88
CA LEU A 54 4.43 -9.28 4.14
C LEU A 54 4.77 -9.12 2.67
N GLU A 55 5.53 -10.05 2.10
CA GLU A 55 5.95 -10.03 0.69
C GLU A 55 6.03 -11.45 0.12
N GLN A 56 5.53 -11.64 -1.10
CA GLN A 56 5.57 -12.94 -1.75
C GLN A 56 6.93 -13.29 -2.35
N SER A 57 7.68 -12.27 -2.79
CA SER A 57 9.02 -12.44 -3.39
C SER A 57 10.08 -12.68 -2.31
N GLY A 58 10.63 -13.88 -2.26
CA GLY A 58 11.75 -14.18 -1.37
C GLY A 58 13.01 -13.36 -1.68
N LEU A 59 13.20 -12.91 -2.92
CA LEU A 59 14.28 -11.99 -3.28
C LEU A 59 14.09 -10.62 -2.64
N SER A 60 12.91 -10.04 -2.80
CA SER A 60 12.57 -8.73 -2.21
C SER A 60 12.68 -8.76 -0.69
N LEU A 61 12.24 -9.86 -0.03
CA LEU A 61 12.39 -10.01 1.41
C LEU A 61 13.86 -10.08 1.87
N ARG A 62 14.74 -10.73 1.09
CA ARG A 62 16.18 -10.73 1.42
C ARG A 62 16.77 -9.32 1.30
N GLN A 63 16.38 -8.57 0.27
CA GLN A 63 16.79 -7.17 0.12
C GLN A 63 16.26 -6.30 1.26
N ALA A 64 14.98 -6.46 1.63
CA ALA A 64 14.39 -5.77 2.77
C ALA A 64 15.14 -6.05 4.06
N ARG A 65 15.47 -7.33 4.34
CA ARG A 65 16.21 -7.72 5.53
C ARG A 65 17.59 -7.08 5.55
N ALA A 66 18.37 -7.20 4.47
CA ALA A 66 19.72 -6.62 4.40
C ALA A 66 19.68 -5.10 4.65
N MET A 67 18.77 -4.38 4.00
CA MET A 67 18.61 -2.93 4.19
C MET A 67 18.20 -2.57 5.63
N LEU A 68 17.26 -3.33 6.22
CA LEU A 68 16.76 -3.06 7.57
C LEU A 68 17.78 -3.39 8.64
N ASP A 69 18.61 -4.44 8.45
CA ASP A 69 19.73 -4.76 9.36
C ASP A 69 20.80 -3.66 9.37
N GLU A 70 20.96 -2.90 8.27
CA GLU A 70 21.87 -1.75 8.22
C GLU A 70 21.29 -0.51 8.95
N VAL A 71 19.99 -0.23 8.80
CA VAL A 71 19.39 1.01 9.33
C VAL A 71 18.85 0.87 10.75
N ALA A 72 18.50 -0.36 11.16
CA ALA A 72 17.93 -0.66 12.47
C ALA A 72 18.42 -2.04 12.96
N PRO A 73 19.72 -2.20 13.24
CA PRO A 73 20.28 -3.47 13.64
C PRO A 73 19.65 -3.99 14.94
N GLY A 74 19.21 -5.25 14.94
CA GLY A 74 18.60 -5.87 16.10
C GLY A 74 17.17 -5.38 16.44
N GLU A 75 16.48 -4.77 15.49
CA GLU A 75 15.12 -4.26 15.69
C GLU A 75 14.14 -5.43 15.98
N HIS A 76 13.81 -5.61 17.24
CA HIS A 76 12.97 -6.71 17.73
C HIS A 76 11.46 -6.53 17.46
N ARG A 77 11.01 -5.31 17.15
CA ARG A 77 9.60 -5.03 16.81
C ARG A 77 9.25 -5.40 15.38
N LEU A 78 10.29 -5.65 14.53
CA LEU A 78 10.14 -5.93 13.11
C LEU A 78 10.10 -7.43 12.83
N SER A 79 9.14 -7.85 12.02
CA SER A 79 9.04 -9.19 11.43
C SER A 79 8.88 -9.11 9.93
N LEU A 80 9.53 -10.02 9.20
CA LEU A 80 9.32 -10.20 7.77
C LEU A 80 8.72 -11.58 7.52
N VAL A 81 7.59 -11.62 6.80
CA VAL A 81 6.83 -12.83 6.50
C VAL A 81 6.80 -13.03 4.99
N GLN A 82 7.13 -14.22 4.53
CA GLN A 82 6.98 -14.57 3.12
C GLN A 82 5.57 -15.13 2.87
N GLY A 83 4.83 -14.49 1.96
CA GLY A 83 3.48 -14.92 1.60
C GLY A 83 2.74 -13.88 0.78
N SER A 84 1.57 -14.25 0.32
CA SER A 84 0.66 -13.34 -0.39
C SER A 84 -0.34 -12.73 0.57
N TYR A 85 -0.61 -11.43 0.45
CA TYR A 85 -1.66 -10.78 1.22
C TYR A 85 -3.09 -11.25 0.84
N MET A 86 -3.22 -12.07 -0.19
CA MET A 86 -4.48 -12.77 -0.51
C MET A 86 -4.65 -14.09 0.25
N ASP A 87 -3.64 -14.52 1.01
CA ASP A 87 -3.70 -15.78 1.77
C ASP A 87 -4.27 -15.56 3.19
N SER A 88 -5.56 -15.87 3.35
CA SER A 88 -6.24 -15.76 4.64
C SER A 88 -5.86 -16.81 5.68
N ARG A 89 -4.89 -17.71 5.39
CA ARG A 89 -4.37 -18.68 6.38
C ARG A 89 -3.23 -18.09 7.22
N LEU A 90 -2.66 -16.96 6.81
CA LEU A 90 -1.61 -16.30 7.57
C LEU A 90 -2.18 -15.62 8.82
N GLU A 91 -1.57 -15.88 9.98
CA GLU A 91 -1.99 -15.33 11.28
C GLU A 91 -1.53 -13.86 11.47
N LEU A 92 -1.97 -12.99 10.54
CA LEU A 92 -1.61 -11.56 10.50
C LEU A 92 -2.79 -10.67 10.91
N THR A 93 -3.36 -10.98 12.08
CA THR A 93 -4.52 -10.27 12.65
C THR A 93 -4.13 -9.31 13.77
N GLY A 94 -5.06 -8.44 14.19
CA GLY A 94 -4.91 -7.57 15.36
C GLY A 94 -3.99 -6.38 15.15
N PHE A 95 -3.69 -5.99 13.93
CA PHE A 95 -2.93 -4.77 13.64
C PHE A 95 -3.83 -3.52 13.74
N HIS A 96 -3.27 -2.45 14.31
CA HIS A 96 -3.96 -1.16 14.35
C HIS A 96 -4.08 -0.55 12.96
N ALA A 97 -3.02 -0.63 12.16
CA ALA A 97 -3.04 -0.15 10.79
C ALA A 97 -2.35 -1.14 9.85
N ALA A 98 -2.74 -1.08 8.57
CA ALA A 98 -2.04 -1.71 7.47
C ALA A 98 -1.80 -0.73 6.33
N ALA A 99 -0.82 -1.02 5.48
CA ALA A 99 -0.54 -0.32 4.24
C ALA A 99 -0.62 -1.29 3.06
N MET A 100 -1.10 -0.80 1.91
CA MET A 100 -0.98 -1.39 0.59
C MET A 100 -0.49 -0.29 -0.35
N VAL A 101 0.81 -0.24 -0.61
CA VAL A 101 1.43 0.86 -1.36
C VAL A 101 1.81 0.37 -2.74
N GLU A 102 1.07 0.81 -3.78
CA GLU A 102 1.31 0.42 -5.18
C GLU A 102 1.41 -1.12 -5.31
N THR A 103 0.38 -1.82 -4.87
CA THR A 103 0.38 -3.30 -4.87
C THR A 103 -0.90 -3.88 -5.49
N ILE A 104 -2.03 -3.20 -5.35
CA ILE A 104 -3.34 -3.73 -5.80
C ILE A 104 -3.38 -3.90 -7.32
N GLU A 105 -2.72 -3.02 -8.06
CA GLU A 105 -2.62 -3.03 -9.52
C GLU A 105 -1.90 -4.25 -10.10
N HIS A 106 -1.10 -4.93 -9.29
CA HIS A 106 -0.42 -6.19 -9.66
C HIS A 106 -1.32 -7.43 -9.53
N VAL A 107 -2.49 -7.27 -8.90
CA VAL A 107 -3.45 -8.36 -8.74
C VAL A 107 -4.27 -8.55 -10.02
N PRO A 108 -4.38 -9.77 -10.56
CA PRO A 108 -5.32 -10.02 -11.65
C PRO A 108 -6.74 -9.59 -11.27
N PRO A 109 -7.46 -8.83 -12.11
CA PRO A 109 -8.79 -8.29 -11.76
C PRO A 109 -9.79 -9.35 -11.27
N GLY A 110 -9.75 -10.57 -11.83
CA GLY A 110 -10.60 -11.68 -11.39
C GLY A 110 -10.32 -12.18 -9.97
N ARG A 111 -9.21 -11.74 -9.34
CA ARG A 111 -8.81 -12.14 -7.97
C ARG A 111 -8.99 -11.04 -6.92
N LEU A 112 -9.54 -9.88 -7.28
CA LEU A 112 -9.78 -8.78 -6.33
C LEU A 112 -10.70 -9.17 -5.17
N SER A 113 -11.61 -10.13 -5.37
CA SER A 113 -12.44 -10.68 -4.30
C SER A 113 -11.63 -11.47 -3.25
N GLU A 114 -10.47 -12.03 -3.62
CA GLU A 114 -9.55 -12.67 -2.67
C GLU A 114 -8.86 -11.63 -1.79
N VAL A 115 -8.45 -10.49 -2.37
CA VAL A 115 -7.92 -9.34 -1.61
C VAL A 115 -8.96 -8.86 -0.60
N GLN A 116 -10.20 -8.65 -1.03
CA GLN A 116 -11.27 -8.21 -0.14
C GLN A 116 -11.46 -9.20 1.02
N ARG A 117 -11.53 -10.50 0.74
CA ARG A 117 -11.71 -11.54 1.75
C ARG A 117 -10.56 -11.61 2.74
N ALA A 118 -9.31 -11.57 2.24
CA ALA A 118 -8.14 -11.67 3.10
C ALA A 118 -7.90 -10.37 3.89
N VAL A 119 -7.80 -9.23 3.22
CA VAL A 119 -7.41 -7.97 3.85
C VAL A 119 -8.52 -7.41 4.72
N PHE A 120 -9.74 -7.31 4.19
CA PHE A 120 -10.87 -6.69 4.90
C PHE A 120 -11.71 -7.69 5.71
N GLY A 121 -11.66 -8.98 5.36
CA GLY A 121 -12.41 -10.04 6.06
C GLY A 121 -11.59 -10.72 7.15
N HIS A 122 -10.34 -11.12 6.86
CA HIS A 122 -9.51 -11.92 7.76
C HIS A 122 -8.52 -11.06 8.57
N TYR A 123 -7.59 -10.34 7.92
CA TYR A 123 -6.63 -9.51 8.65
C TYR A 123 -7.30 -8.36 9.39
N ARG A 124 -8.30 -7.75 8.81
CA ARG A 124 -9.17 -6.74 9.41
C ARG A 124 -8.42 -5.69 10.23
N PRO A 125 -7.44 -4.98 9.69
CA PRO A 125 -6.76 -3.92 10.41
C PRO A 125 -7.76 -2.84 10.86
N GLY A 126 -7.45 -2.11 11.93
CA GLY A 126 -8.26 -0.96 12.36
C GLY A 126 -8.32 0.13 11.30
N TRP A 127 -7.17 0.37 10.64
CA TRP A 127 -7.02 1.31 9.54
C TRP A 127 -6.26 0.65 8.38
N LEU A 128 -6.61 1.01 7.15
CA LEU A 128 -5.84 0.61 5.97
C LEU A 128 -5.60 1.84 5.10
N VAL A 129 -4.33 2.09 4.77
CA VAL A 129 -3.92 3.09 3.77
C VAL A 129 -3.56 2.35 2.50
N MET A 130 -4.28 2.63 1.42
CA MET A 130 -4.05 2.05 0.10
C MET A 130 -3.68 3.14 -0.89
N THR A 131 -2.63 2.90 -1.68
CA THR A 131 -2.30 3.73 -2.84
C THR A 131 -2.25 2.90 -4.10
N THR A 132 -2.53 3.55 -5.25
CA THR A 132 -2.46 2.95 -6.58
C THR A 132 -2.30 4.05 -7.63
N PRO A 133 -1.70 3.81 -8.79
CA PRO A 133 -1.62 4.79 -9.87
C PRO A 133 -2.99 5.32 -10.30
N ASN A 134 -3.02 6.59 -10.70
CA ASN A 134 -4.17 7.16 -11.38
C ASN A 134 -3.96 7.05 -12.90
N ALA A 135 -4.73 6.20 -13.56
CA ALA A 135 -4.63 5.99 -15.01
C ALA A 135 -4.96 7.27 -15.82
N GLU A 136 -5.76 8.18 -15.27
CA GLU A 136 -6.08 9.45 -15.96
C GLU A 136 -4.85 10.35 -16.08
N TYR A 137 -3.87 10.22 -15.20
CA TYR A 137 -2.61 10.98 -15.23
C TYR A 137 -1.59 10.44 -16.26
N ASN A 138 -1.80 9.24 -16.80
CA ASN A 138 -0.84 8.57 -17.69
C ASN A 138 -0.46 9.37 -18.96
N PRO A 139 -1.37 10.14 -19.60
CA PRO A 139 -0.99 10.99 -20.74
C PRO A 139 0.11 11.98 -20.41
N LEU A 140 0.18 12.51 -19.17
CA LEU A 140 1.24 13.43 -18.74
C LEU A 140 2.61 12.76 -18.62
N TYR A 141 2.65 11.43 -18.54
CA TYR A 141 3.88 10.62 -18.65
C TYR A 141 4.17 10.18 -20.09
N GLY A 142 3.40 10.65 -21.09
CA GLY A 142 3.56 10.28 -22.49
C GLY A 142 3.07 8.86 -22.83
N LEU A 143 2.31 8.21 -21.95
CA LEU A 143 1.74 6.89 -22.20
C LEU A 143 0.52 6.98 -23.10
N ARG A 144 0.38 5.99 -24.00
CA ARG A 144 -0.78 5.89 -24.89
C ARG A 144 -1.97 5.24 -24.17
N PRO A 145 -3.19 5.42 -24.68
CA PRO A 145 -4.36 4.72 -24.16
C PRO A 145 -4.14 3.21 -24.07
N GLY A 146 -4.31 2.63 -22.89
CA GLY A 146 -4.12 1.21 -22.63
C GLY A 146 -2.70 0.79 -22.24
N GLU A 147 -1.73 1.71 -22.27
CA GLU A 147 -0.40 1.47 -21.70
C GLU A 147 -0.40 1.73 -20.19
N PHE A 148 0.34 0.89 -19.45
CA PHE A 148 0.53 1.01 -18.01
C PHE A 148 1.90 1.58 -17.68
N ARG A 149 2.05 2.16 -16.49
CA ARG A 149 3.30 2.73 -15.99
C ARG A 149 4.38 1.66 -15.74
N ASP A 150 3.93 0.45 -15.44
CA ASP A 150 4.80 -0.70 -15.19
C ASP A 150 4.30 -1.93 -15.96
N PRO A 151 5.19 -2.72 -16.60
CA PRO A 151 4.78 -3.91 -17.35
C PRO A 151 4.15 -5.01 -16.47
N ASP A 152 4.38 -4.99 -15.17
CA ASP A 152 3.79 -5.94 -14.23
C ASP A 152 2.39 -5.53 -13.74
N HIS A 153 1.92 -4.33 -14.07
CA HIS A 153 0.55 -3.93 -13.79
C HIS A 153 -0.45 -4.79 -14.57
N ARG A 154 -1.49 -5.21 -13.90
CA ARG A 154 -2.62 -5.96 -14.49
C ARG A 154 -3.79 -5.05 -14.82
N PHE A 155 -3.84 -3.89 -14.20
CA PHE A 155 -4.75 -2.78 -14.46
C PHE A 155 -4.20 -1.50 -13.82
N GLU A 156 -4.70 -0.39 -14.31
CA GLU A 156 -4.63 0.88 -13.60
C GLU A 156 -6.02 1.50 -13.63
N TRP A 157 -6.50 1.93 -12.48
CA TRP A 157 -7.85 2.51 -12.37
C TRP A 157 -7.83 4.02 -12.58
N ASN A 158 -8.85 4.54 -13.26
CA ASN A 158 -9.22 5.93 -13.14
C ASN A 158 -9.85 6.22 -11.77
N ARG A 159 -10.03 7.49 -11.43
CA ARG A 159 -10.56 7.93 -10.13
C ARG A 159 -11.93 7.33 -9.81
N ASP A 160 -12.82 7.24 -10.80
CA ASP A 160 -14.17 6.72 -10.59
C ASP A 160 -14.18 5.22 -10.27
N LYS A 161 -13.41 4.41 -11.00
CA LYS A 161 -13.29 2.98 -10.75
C LYS A 161 -12.66 2.70 -9.38
N PHE A 162 -11.60 3.43 -9.03
CA PHE A 162 -10.95 3.31 -7.73
C PHE A 162 -11.91 3.64 -6.59
N ARG A 163 -12.57 4.79 -6.66
CA ARG A 163 -13.56 5.22 -5.65
C ARG A 163 -14.74 4.25 -5.53
N HIS A 164 -15.24 3.78 -6.68
CA HIS A 164 -16.34 2.82 -6.68
C HIS A 164 -15.96 1.50 -5.99
N TRP A 165 -14.81 0.92 -6.36
CA TRP A 165 -14.32 -0.31 -5.74
C TRP A 165 -14.09 -0.14 -4.25
N CYS A 166 -13.36 0.88 -3.84
CA CYS A 166 -13.07 1.16 -2.43
C CYS A 166 -14.34 1.39 -1.60
N THR A 167 -15.30 2.15 -2.12
CA THR A 167 -16.57 2.41 -1.43
C THR A 167 -17.41 1.12 -1.28
N THR A 168 -17.43 0.30 -2.33
CA THR A 168 -18.14 -0.97 -2.31
C THR A 168 -17.54 -1.93 -1.28
N VAL A 169 -16.22 -2.08 -1.28
CA VAL A 169 -15.50 -2.93 -0.30
C VAL A 169 -15.68 -2.41 1.12
N ALA A 170 -15.56 -1.11 1.34
CA ALA A 170 -15.76 -0.49 2.65
C ALA A 170 -17.17 -0.81 3.20
N LYS A 171 -18.21 -0.58 2.41
CA LYS A 171 -19.60 -0.86 2.79
C LYS A 171 -19.82 -2.34 3.13
N GLN A 172 -19.28 -3.24 2.32
CA GLN A 172 -19.46 -4.69 2.50
C GLN A 172 -18.69 -5.24 3.70
N SER A 173 -17.58 -4.59 4.08
CA SER A 173 -16.66 -5.10 5.11
C SER A 173 -16.75 -4.35 6.45
N GLY A 174 -17.63 -3.35 6.58
CA GLY A 174 -17.79 -2.57 7.80
C GLY A 174 -16.68 -1.54 8.02
N TYR A 175 -16.29 -0.84 6.94
CA TYR A 175 -15.34 0.27 6.99
C TYR A 175 -15.99 1.56 6.47
N SER A 176 -15.50 2.68 6.96
CA SER A 176 -15.59 3.97 6.27
C SER A 176 -14.39 4.13 5.33
N VAL A 177 -14.49 5.00 4.31
CA VAL A 177 -13.37 5.29 3.41
C VAL A 177 -13.33 6.78 3.09
N ARG A 178 -12.10 7.34 3.04
CA ARG A 178 -11.81 8.71 2.61
C ARG A 178 -10.75 8.68 1.51
N PHE A 179 -10.83 9.63 0.58
CA PHE A 179 -9.97 9.71 -0.59
C PHE A 179 -9.12 10.97 -0.58
N SER A 180 -7.91 10.86 -1.10
CA SER A 180 -7.00 11.98 -1.40
C SER A 180 -6.06 11.59 -2.54
N GLY A 181 -5.11 12.46 -2.86
CA GLY A 181 -4.06 12.21 -3.83
C GLY A 181 -2.67 12.45 -3.26
N ILE A 182 -1.65 12.05 -4.03
CA ILE A 182 -0.23 12.30 -3.78
C ILE A 182 0.42 12.69 -5.10
N GLY A 183 1.36 13.63 -5.05
CA GLY A 183 2.07 14.22 -6.17
C GLY A 183 1.40 15.47 -6.71
N GLU A 184 1.99 16.04 -7.75
CA GLU A 184 1.51 17.27 -8.39
C GLU A 184 0.13 17.05 -9.01
N GLU A 185 -0.85 17.81 -8.55
CA GLU A 185 -2.23 17.70 -9.00
C GLU A 185 -2.45 18.50 -10.28
N ASP A 186 -2.89 17.83 -11.34
CA ASP A 186 -3.31 18.45 -12.58
C ASP A 186 -4.81 18.78 -12.51
N GLU A 187 -5.23 19.89 -13.12
CA GLU A 187 -6.63 20.36 -13.08
C GLU A 187 -7.59 19.38 -13.76
N GLU A 188 -7.19 18.72 -14.86
CA GLU A 188 -8.01 17.77 -15.61
C GLU A 188 -7.81 16.34 -15.10
N PHE A 189 -6.57 15.91 -14.95
CA PHE A 189 -6.21 14.52 -14.68
C PHE A 189 -6.10 14.19 -13.20
N GLY A 190 -6.12 15.19 -12.31
CA GLY A 190 -5.96 15.02 -10.87
C GLY A 190 -4.54 14.64 -10.47
N PRO A 191 -4.33 14.04 -9.28
CA PRO A 191 -3.01 13.64 -8.81
C PRO A 191 -2.52 12.34 -9.48
N PRO A 192 -1.20 12.13 -9.63
CA PRO A 192 -0.63 10.92 -10.23
C PRO A 192 -0.87 9.65 -9.41
N THR A 193 -1.00 9.77 -8.09
CA THR A 193 -1.29 8.64 -7.18
C THR A 193 -2.61 8.87 -6.45
N GLN A 194 -3.46 7.87 -6.45
CA GLN A 194 -4.72 7.83 -5.71
C GLN A 194 -4.50 7.22 -4.33
N VAL A 195 -5.19 7.76 -3.33
CA VAL A 195 -5.13 7.29 -1.94
C VAL A 195 -6.53 7.00 -1.42
N ALA A 196 -6.69 5.85 -0.77
CA ALA A 196 -7.86 5.53 0.04
C ALA A 196 -7.41 5.21 1.49
N VAL A 197 -8.05 5.86 2.45
CA VAL A 197 -7.86 5.59 3.88
C VAL A 197 -9.14 4.99 4.43
N PHE A 198 -9.08 3.71 4.78
CA PHE A 198 -10.20 2.98 5.37
C PHE A 198 -10.06 2.98 6.88
N GLY A 199 -11.17 3.24 7.59
CA GLY A 199 -11.28 3.12 9.04
C GLY A 199 -12.38 2.14 9.40
N ARG A 200 -12.08 1.12 10.20
CA ARG A 200 -13.06 0.14 10.64
C ARG A 200 -14.10 0.80 11.54
N LEU A 201 -15.38 0.54 11.27
CA LEU A 201 -16.51 1.03 12.05
C LEU A 201 -16.73 0.23 13.34
#